data_3218f1f9ca9a2ddb87711109e15584e6
#
_entry.id   3218f1f9ca9a2ddb87711109e15584e6
#
_cell.length_a   1.000
_cell.length_b   1.000
_cell.length_c   1.000
_cell.angle_alpha   90.00
_cell.angle_beta   90.00
_cell.angle_gamma   90.00
#
_symmetry.space_group_name_H-M   'P 1'
#
loop_
_entity.id
_entity.type
_entity.pdbx_description
1 polymer ?
#
loop_
_entity_poly.entity_id
_entity_poly.type
_entity_poly.pdbx_seq_one_letter_code
_entity_poly.pdbx_strand_id
1 'polypeptide(L)'
;MEQIKSIYNKLFTKYDSYKRLDEISNVTIGKTPPRSEQSCFTVNKNDIKWVSISDLGKSGMFIFDTSEKLTREAIDKYNVKVIPKDTVILSFKLTVGRTAFTTENMTTNEAIAHFDLNNKKLNNYLYCTLTYFNYSYLGSTSSIATAINSKIVKSIKIGIPSEEQLNKFNNFTSAMFKSVKNNEFENIKLSQLRDILLPKLMNGEIDLDNIEI
;
A
#
# COMPACT_ATOMS: atom_id res chain seq x y z
N MET A 1 -7.83 -8.48 -10.40
CA MET A 1 -6.40 -8.17 -10.60
C MET A 1 -5.91 -8.58 -11.99
N GLU A 2 -6.20 -9.78 -12.49
CA GLU A 2 -5.74 -10.27 -13.80
C GLU A 2 -6.15 -9.36 -14.98
N GLN A 3 -7.38 -8.81 -14.96
CA GLN A 3 -7.84 -7.90 -16.01
C GLN A 3 -7.03 -6.59 -16.05
N ILE A 4 -6.75 -5.98 -14.89
CA ILE A 4 -5.92 -4.77 -14.79
C ILE A 4 -4.51 -5.06 -15.32
N LYS A 5 -3.91 -6.20 -14.95
CA LYS A 5 -2.61 -6.66 -15.44
C LYS A 5 -2.59 -6.83 -16.96
N SER A 6 -3.64 -7.45 -17.52
CA SER A 6 -3.76 -7.64 -18.96
C SER A 6 -3.83 -6.31 -19.71
N ILE A 7 -4.64 -5.36 -19.22
CA ILE A 7 -4.73 -4.01 -19.80
C ILE A 7 -3.41 -3.27 -19.68
N TYR A 8 -2.75 -3.33 -18.51
CA TYR A 8 -1.43 -2.74 -18.27
C TYR A 8 -0.40 -3.28 -19.28
N ASN A 9 -0.26 -4.59 -19.39
CA ASN A 9 0.69 -5.22 -20.30
C ASN A 9 0.41 -4.91 -21.78
N LYS A 10 -0.87 -4.76 -22.16
CA LYS A 10 -1.25 -4.43 -23.53
C LYS A 10 -0.95 -2.97 -23.89
N LEU A 11 -1.14 -2.03 -22.96
CA LEU A 11 -0.99 -0.60 -23.25
C LEU A 11 0.45 -0.11 -23.10
N PHE A 12 1.23 -0.71 -22.18
CA PHE A 12 2.55 -0.22 -21.83
C PHE A 12 3.69 -1.16 -22.29
N THR A 13 3.73 -1.38 -23.60
CA THR A 13 4.76 -2.22 -24.24
C THR A 13 5.99 -1.42 -24.67
N LYS A 14 5.82 -0.12 -24.92
CA LYS A 14 6.90 0.79 -25.38
C LYS A 14 6.73 2.15 -24.69
N TYR A 15 7.86 2.78 -24.42
CA TYR A 15 7.94 4.09 -23.79
C TYR A 15 8.90 4.97 -24.57
N ASP A 16 8.53 6.23 -24.75
CA ASP A 16 9.39 7.23 -25.42
C ASP A 16 10.46 7.78 -24.49
N SER A 17 10.24 7.70 -23.18
CA SER A 17 11.18 8.18 -22.18
C SER A 17 11.12 7.34 -20.91
N TYR A 18 12.23 7.40 -20.14
CA TYR A 18 12.34 6.80 -18.81
C TYR A 18 12.74 7.87 -17.81
N LYS A 19 12.11 7.86 -16.65
CA LYS A 19 12.44 8.75 -15.54
C LYS A 19 12.65 7.96 -14.26
N ARG A 20 13.43 8.53 -13.36
CA ARG A 20 13.61 7.97 -12.02
C ARG A 20 12.35 8.26 -11.18
N LEU A 21 12.10 7.42 -10.19
CA LEU A 21 10.96 7.62 -9.29
C LEU A 21 11.03 8.96 -8.55
N ASP A 22 12.23 9.42 -8.18
CA ASP A 22 12.41 10.72 -7.51
C ASP A 22 12.28 11.94 -8.45
N GLU A 23 12.22 11.75 -9.75
CA GLU A 23 11.93 12.83 -10.73
C GLU A 23 10.42 13.05 -10.94
N ILE A 24 9.60 12.02 -10.66
CA ILE A 24 8.14 12.07 -10.87
C ILE A 24 7.34 12.14 -9.57
N SER A 25 7.96 11.85 -8.45
CA SER A 25 7.32 11.81 -7.14
C SER A 25 8.25 12.32 -6.04
N ASN A 26 7.67 12.89 -4.99
CA ASN A 26 8.39 13.10 -3.75
C ASN A 26 8.47 11.76 -3.00
N VAL A 27 9.65 11.11 -3.09
CA VAL A 27 9.89 9.81 -2.45
C VAL A 27 10.34 10.01 -1.01
N THR A 28 9.51 9.61 -0.06
CA THR A 28 9.82 9.62 1.37
C THR A 28 9.86 8.19 1.92
N ILE A 29 10.44 8.04 3.11
CA ILE A 29 10.57 6.75 3.78
C ILE A 29 9.90 6.85 5.15
N GLY A 30 9.28 5.78 5.59
CA GLY A 30 8.71 5.69 6.92
C GLY A 30 9.74 5.70 8.04
N LYS A 31 9.25 5.74 9.26
CA LYS A 31 10.09 5.76 10.46
C LYS A 31 9.41 5.01 11.60
N THR A 32 10.20 4.26 12.35
CA THR A 32 9.76 3.59 13.57
C THR A 32 10.28 4.37 14.78
N PRO A 33 9.42 4.87 15.68
CA PRO A 33 9.84 5.32 17.00
C PRO A 33 10.56 4.22 17.77
N PRO A 34 11.43 4.53 18.75
CA PRO A 34 12.11 3.52 19.54
C PRO A 34 11.12 2.57 20.21
N ARG A 35 11.29 1.27 19.99
CA ARG A 35 10.42 0.23 20.58
C ARG A 35 10.51 0.15 22.11
N SER A 36 11.52 0.72 22.72
CA SER A 36 11.62 0.90 24.17
C SER A 36 10.59 1.88 24.73
N GLU A 37 10.08 2.80 23.91
CA GLU A 37 9.04 3.76 24.29
C GLU A 37 7.65 3.24 23.90
N GLN A 38 7.08 2.36 24.70
CA GLN A 38 5.79 1.74 24.48
C GLN A 38 4.63 2.76 24.32
N SER A 39 4.74 3.92 24.96
CA SER A 39 3.76 5.01 24.88
C SER A 39 3.63 5.63 23.47
N CYS A 40 4.59 5.38 22.59
CA CYS A 40 4.50 5.81 21.19
C CYS A 40 3.49 5.03 20.38
N PHE A 41 3.23 3.78 20.79
CA PHE A 41 2.37 2.83 20.07
C PHE A 41 1.05 2.65 20.79
N THR A 42 -0.03 2.53 20.03
CA THR A 42 -1.39 2.47 20.55
C THR A 42 -2.28 1.59 19.67
N VAL A 43 -3.39 1.16 20.22
CA VAL A 43 -4.49 0.50 19.47
C VAL A 43 -5.73 1.39 19.38
N ASN A 44 -5.65 2.62 19.90
CA ASN A 44 -6.76 3.57 19.87
C ASN A 44 -7.11 3.93 18.41
N LYS A 45 -8.39 3.80 18.06
CA LYS A 45 -8.88 4.02 16.69
C LYS A 45 -8.71 5.47 16.19
N ASN A 46 -8.59 6.44 17.11
CA ASN A 46 -8.44 7.85 16.78
C ASN A 46 -7.00 8.26 16.44
N ASP A 47 -6.03 7.38 16.73
CA ASP A 47 -4.62 7.63 16.45
C ASP A 47 -4.25 7.26 15.01
N ILE A 48 -3.08 7.72 14.57
CA ILE A 48 -2.65 7.57 13.18
C ILE A 48 -2.17 6.13 12.91
N LYS A 49 -2.76 5.46 11.95
CA LYS A 49 -2.35 4.11 11.53
C LYS A 49 -0.87 4.07 11.15
N TRP A 50 -0.17 3.06 11.67
CA TRP A 50 1.25 2.82 11.38
C TRP A 50 1.41 1.48 10.68
N VAL A 51 1.73 1.53 9.39
CA VAL A 51 1.84 0.35 8.53
C VAL A 51 3.17 -0.34 8.75
N SER A 52 3.15 -1.53 9.29
CA SER A 52 4.30 -2.43 9.38
C SER A 52 4.45 -3.28 8.10
N ILE A 53 5.60 -3.96 7.96
CA ILE A 53 5.78 -4.96 6.88
C ILE A 53 4.79 -6.12 7.01
N SER A 54 4.41 -6.47 8.25
CA SER A 54 3.39 -7.51 8.50
C SER A 54 2.01 -7.07 8.01
N ASP A 55 1.62 -5.82 8.32
CA ASP A 55 0.33 -5.28 7.87
C ASP A 55 0.28 -5.20 6.35
N LEU A 56 1.34 -4.67 5.72
CA LEU A 56 1.45 -4.64 4.26
C LEU A 56 1.44 -6.05 3.63
N GLY A 57 1.91 -7.05 4.36
CA GLY A 57 1.89 -8.45 3.92
C GLY A 57 0.53 -9.12 4.01
N LYS A 58 -0.34 -8.64 4.88
CA LYS A 58 -1.70 -9.15 5.09
C LYS A 58 -2.75 -8.36 4.30
N SER A 59 -2.41 -7.16 3.85
CA SER A 59 -3.31 -6.33 3.06
C SER A 59 -3.41 -6.80 1.61
N GLY A 60 -4.49 -6.41 0.97
CA GLY A 60 -4.64 -6.50 -0.48
C GLY A 60 -4.02 -5.29 -1.18
N MET A 61 -4.73 -4.74 -2.15
CA MET A 61 -4.35 -3.54 -2.88
C MET A 61 -4.43 -2.29 -2.00
N PHE A 62 -5.27 -2.28 -0.99
CA PHE A 62 -5.55 -1.12 -0.13
C PHE A 62 -5.32 -1.45 1.34
N ILE A 63 -4.66 -0.53 2.07
CA ILE A 63 -4.48 -0.65 3.52
C ILE A 63 -5.67 0.02 4.20
N PHE A 64 -6.52 -0.76 4.85
CA PHE A 64 -7.68 -0.24 5.59
C PHE A 64 -7.43 -0.14 7.09
N ASP A 65 -6.61 -1.05 7.64
CA ASP A 65 -6.28 -1.04 9.06
C ASP A 65 -4.86 -1.54 9.30
N THR A 66 -4.35 -1.32 10.50
CA THR A 66 -3.03 -1.72 10.96
C THR A 66 -3.10 -2.28 12.37
N SER A 67 -2.18 -3.17 12.71
CA SER A 67 -2.10 -3.77 14.04
C SER A 67 -1.77 -2.76 15.13
N GLU A 68 -0.98 -1.74 14.79
CA GLU A 68 -0.59 -0.67 15.70
C GLU A 68 -0.82 0.70 15.05
N LYS A 69 -0.91 1.72 15.89
CA LYS A 69 -1.01 3.13 15.51
C LYS A 69 0.02 3.92 16.28
N LEU A 70 0.33 5.13 15.83
CA LEU A 70 1.21 6.06 16.55
C LEU A 70 0.39 7.18 17.15
N THR A 71 0.72 7.53 18.39
CA THR A 71 0.16 8.73 19.03
C THR A 71 0.64 9.98 18.32
N ARG A 72 -0.12 11.08 18.44
CA ARG A 72 0.26 12.36 17.84
C ARG A 72 1.60 12.86 18.39
N GLU A 73 1.81 12.71 19.69
CA GLU A 73 3.05 13.09 20.37
C GLU A 73 4.26 12.31 19.82
N ALA A 74 4.09 11.02 19.54
CA ALA A 74 5.15 10.21 18.95
C ALA A 74 5.51 10.66 17.53
N ILE A 75 4.50 11.01 16.72
CA ILE A 75 4.71 11.52 15.37
C ILE A 75 5.52 12.81 15.40
N ASP A 76 5.13 13.75 16.25
CA ASP A 76 5.78 15.05 16.37
C ASP A 76 7.20 14.92 16.98
N LYS A 77 7.34 14.16 18.10
CA LYS A 77 8.62 13.94 18.79
C LYS A 77 9.67 13.28 17.89
N TYR A 78 9.27 12.29 17.09
CA TYR A 78 10.18 11.53 16.24
C TYR A 78 10.20 11.98 14.78
N ASN A 79 9.46 13.06 14.45
CA ASN A 79 9.33 13.55 13.09
C ASN A 79 8.99 12.41 12.11
N VAL A 80 7.92 11.68 12.43
CA VAL A 80 7.42 10.59 11.59
C VAL A 80 6.59 11.18 10.45
N LYS A 81 6.91 10.81 9.21
CA LYS A 81 6.19 11.33 8.06
C LYS A 81 4.76 10.77 8.00
N VAL A 82 3.78 11.63 8.10
CA VAL A 82 2.38 11.31 7.75
C VAL A 82 2.22 11.45 6.25
N ILE A 83 1.73 10.42 5.60
CA ILE A 83 1.46 10.36 4.17
C ILE A 83 -0.05 10.46 3.92
N PRO A 84 -0.48 11.17 2.87
CA PRO A 84 -1.90 11.35 2.60
C PRO A 84 -2.54 10.06 2.07
N LYS A 85 -3.86 10.04 2.11
CA LYS A 85 -4.71 9.07 1.41
C LYS A 85 -4.33 8.95 -0.07
N ASP A 86 -4.53 7.74 -0.63
CA ASP A 86 -4.29 7.38 -2.02
C ASP A 86 -2.81 7.52 -2.45
N THR A 87 -1.88 7.45 -1.47
CA THR A 87 -0.44 7.35 -1.72
C THR A 87 -0.06 5.90 -2.02
N VAL A 88 0.71 5.68 -3.08
CA VAL A 88 1.33 4.38 -3.37
C VAL A 88 2.49 4.16 -2.42
N ILE A 89 2.53 3.00 -1.77
CA ILE A 89 3.61 2.59 -0.88
C ILE A 89 4.24 1.28 -1.37
N LEU A 90 5.53 1.09 -1.07
CA LEU A 90 6.32 -0.05 -1.51
C LEU A 90 7.26 -0.53 -0.40
N SER A 91 7.21 -1.80 -0.05
CA SER A 91 8.24 -2.40 0.79
C SER A 91 9.54 -2.62 0.00
N PHE A 92 10.67 -2.19 0.56
CA PHE A 92 11.98 -2.31 -0.07
C PHE A 92 13.05 -2.98 0.80
N LYS A 93 12.69 -3.34 2.04
CA LYS A 93 13.51 -4.14 2.96
C LYS A 93 12.71 -5.37 3.40
N LEU A 94 13.38 -6.41 3.81
CA LEU A 94 12.82 -7.69 4.28
C LEU A 94 12.03 -8.42 3.20
N THR A 95 10.86 -7.93 2.84
CA THR A 95 10.02 -8.44 1.75
C THR A 95 9.87 -7.37 0.69
N VAL A 96 10.70 -7.42 -0.35
CA VAL A 96 10.73 -6.41 -1.41
C VAL A 96 9.57 -6.60 -2.40
N GLY A 97 8.97 -5.50 -2.86
CA GLY A 97 8.00 -5.51 -3.95
C GLY A 97 6.53 -5.55 -3.53
N ARG A 98 6.22 -5.60 -2.23
CA ARG A 98 4.81 -5.46 -1.80
C ARG A 98 4.38 -4.02 -1.95
N THR A 99 3.30 -3.82 -2.69
CA THR A 99 2.77 -2.50 -3.06
C THR A 99 1.31 -2.38 -2.64
N ALA A 100 0.93 -1.23 -2.08
CA ALA A 100 -0.45 -0.94 -1.73
C ALA A 100 -0.75 0.56 -1.82
N PHE A 101 -2.04 0.92 -1.75
CA PHE A 101 -2.51 2.29 -1.54
C PHE A 101 -2.89 2.51 -0.08
N THR A 102 -2.59 3.69 0.44
CA THR A 102 -3.18 4.17 1.69
C THR A 102 -4.65 4.55 1.48
N THR A 103 -5.52 4.27 2.46
CA THR A 103 -6.95 4.64 2.38
C THR A 103 -7.30 5.91 3.12
N GLU A 104 -6.39 6.37 3.98
CA GLU A 104 -6.46 7.61 4.76
C GLU A 104 -5.05 8.14 5.04
N ASN A 105 -4.91 9.16 5.88
CA ASN A 105 -3.61 9.61 6.35
C ASN A 105 -2.99 8.53 7.24
N MET A 106 -1.78 8.09 6.90
CA MET A 106 -1.08 6.99 7.58
C MET A 106 0.39 7.32 7.80
N THR A 107 1.03 6.55 8.66
CA THR A 107 2.48 6.48 8.81
C THR A 107 2.95 5.06 8.48
N THR A 108 4.23 4.85 8.26
CA THR A 108 4.79 3.52 7.98
C THR A 108 6.12 3.32 8.70
N ASN A 109 6.60 2.09 8.75
CA ASN A 109 7.95 1.80 9.22
C ASN A 109 9.03 2.16 8.18
N GLU A 110 10.30 2.10 8.58
CA GLU A 110 11.49 2.46 7.78
C GLU A 110 11.83 1.49 6.65
N ALA A 111 11.06 0.44 6.46
CA ALA A 111 11.21 -0.51 5.37
C ALA A 111 10.26 -0.22 4.18
N ILE A 112 9.44 0.82 4.30
CA ILE A 112 8.42 1.19 3.32
C ILE A 112 8.72 2.57 2.76
N ALA A 113 8.75 2.67 1.44
CA ALA A 113 8.85 3.91 0.68
C ALA A 113 7.46 4.39 0.27
N HIS A 114 7.30 5.70 0.19
CA HIS A 114 6.06 6.38 -0.21
C HIS A 114 6.30 7.22 -1.45
N PHE A 115 5.34 7.23 -2.35
CA PHE A 115 5.43 7.94 -3.63
C PHE A 115 4.31 8.97 -3.73
N ASP A 116 4.60 10.20 -3.31
CA ASP A 116 3.68 11.32 -3.49
C ASP A 116 3.91 11.93 -4.87
N LEU A 117 3.07 11.50 -5.83
CA LEU A 117 3.19 11.86 -7.24
C LEU A 117 2.83 13.33 -7.50
N ASN A 118 3.65 14.00 -8.31
CA ASN A 118 3.35 15.34 -8.81
C ASN A 118 2.11 15.32 -9.72
N ASN A 119 1.97 14.29 -10.54
CA ASN A 119 0.79 14.05 -11.38
C ASN A 119 -0.01 12.85 -10.84
N LYS A 120 -1.12 13.10 -10.17
CA LYS A 120 -1.98 12.06 -9.58
C LYS A 120 -2.62 11.10 -10.60
N LYS A 121 -2.70 11.48 -11.88
CA LYS A 121 -3.17 10.57 -12.95
C LYS A 121 -2.26 9.34 -13.09
N LEU A 122 -0.99 9.43 -12.67
CA LEU A 122 -0.03 8.32 -12.69
C LEU A 122 -0.24 7.29 -11.56
N ASN A 123 -1.13 7.52 -10.61
CA ASN A 123 -1.24 6.69 -9.40
C ASN A 123 -1.49 5.20 -9.72
N ASN A 124 -2.51 4.91 -10.51
CA ASN A 124 -2.86 3.53 -10.89
C ASN A 124 -1.76 2.89 -11.75
N TYR A 125 -1.18 3.67 -12.65
CA TYR A 125 -0.05 3.24 -13.46
C TYR A 125 1.16 2.90 -12.59
N LEU A 126 1.55 3.78 -11.66
CA LEU A 126 2.68 3.56 -10.77
C LEU A 126 2.47 2.32 -9.88
N TYR A 127 1.27 2.14 -9.34
CA TYR A 127 0.93 0.93 -8.58
C TYR A 127 1.20 -0.33 -9.40
N CYS A 128 0.69 -0.41 -10.63
CA CYS A 128 0.91 -1.57 -11.51
C CYS A 128 2.40 -1.73 -11.85
N THR A 129 3.07 -0.62 -12.18
CA THR A 129 4.50 -0.63 -12.51
C THR A 129 5.33 -1.19 -11.37
N LEU A 130 5.11 -0.73 -10.14
CA LEU A 130 5.83 -1.22 -8.96
C LEU A 130 5.44 -2.66 -8.59
N THR A 131 4.17 -3.03 -8.75
CA THR A 131 3.69 -4.39 -8.46
C THR A 131 4.30 -5.43 -9.41
N TYR A 132 4.50 -5.08 -10.67
CA TYR A 132 5.03 -6.00 -11.70
C TYR A 132 6.53 -5.80 -11.98
N PHE A 133 7.18 -4.87 -11.26
CA PHE A 133 8.60 -4.60 -11.43
C PHE A 133 9.45 -5.80 -11.00
N ASN A 134 10.45 -6.14 -11.80
CA ASN A 134 11.39 -7.20 -11.44
C ASN A 134 12.51 -6.64 -10.54
N TYR A 135 12.37 -6.82 -9.23
CA TYR A 135 13.32 -6.33 -8.23
C TYR A 135 14.64 -7.13 -8.17
N SER A 136 14.74 -8.29 -8.81
CA SER A 136 15.94 -9.12 -8.78
C SER A 136 17.15 -8.44 -9.42
N TYR A 137 16.92 -7.52 -10.34
CA TYR A 137 17.99 -6.74 -10.97
C TYR A 137 18.58 -5.63 -10.08
N LEU A 138 17.92 -5.26 -8.99
CA LEU A 138 18.36 -4.15 -8.15
C LEU A 138 19.44 -4.55 -7.12
N GLY A 139 19.69 -5.83 -6.92
CA GLY A 139 20.58 -6.38 -5.87
C GLY A 139 21.81 -7.13 -6.36
N SER A 140 22.13 -7.15 -7.65
CA SER A 140 23.13 -8.06 -8.22
C SER A 140 24.33 -7.35 -8.87
N THR A 141 25.40 -7.14 -8.10
CA THR A 141 26.73 -6.91 -8.69
C THR A 141 27.84 -7.81 -8.12
N SER A 142 27.52 -8.73 -7.21
CA SER A 142 28.42 -9.81 -6.75
C SER A 142 27.67 -10.72 -5.79
N SER A 143 28.15 -11.92 -5.57
CA SER A 143 27.62 -13.05 -4.77
C SER A 143 27.07 -12.76 -3.35
N ILE A 144 26.78 -11.52 -3.01
CA ILE A 144 26.15 -11.09 -1.76
C ILE A 144 24.90 -10.31 -2.16
N ALA A 145 23.72 -10.76 -1.72
CA ALA A 145 22.46 -10.06 -1.90
C ALA A 145 22.58 -8.63 -1.37
N THR A 146 22.69 -7.65 -2.26
CA THR A 146 22.81 -6.24 -1.85
C THR A 146 21.46 -5.80 -1.33
N ALA A 147 21.37 -5.44 -0.07
CA ALA A 147 20.15 -4.93 0.53
C ALA A 147 19.70 -3.68 -0.21
N ILE A 148 18.47 -3.70 -0.74
CA ILE A 148 17.86 -2.54 -1.38
C ILE A 148 17.72 -1.44 -0.32
N ASN A 149 18.24 -0.27 -0.63
CA ASN A 149 18.17 0.92 0.23
C ASN A 149 17.34 2.04 -0.42
N SER A 150 17.06 3.08 0.34
CA SER A 150 16.25 4.20 -0.13
C SER A 150 16.82 4.92 -1.37
N LYS A 151 18.15 4.97 -1.53
CA LYS A 151 18.78 5.57 -2.71
C LYS A 151 18.50 4.75 -3.97
N ILE A 152 18.58 3.41 -3.86
CA ILE A 152 18.26 2.49 -4.94
C ILE A 152 16.79 2.64 -5.34
N VAL A 153 15.86 2.65 -4.36
CA VAL A 153 14.42 2.85 -4.63
C VAL A 153 14.18 4.16 -5.38
N LYS A 154 14.77 5.27 -4.94
CA LYS A 154 14.65 6.57 -5.58
C LYS A 154 15.16 6.57 -7.02
N SER A 155 16.22 5.81 -7.30
CA SER A 155 16.87 5.74 -8.61
C SER A 155 16.23 4.75 -9.58
N ILE A 156 15.21 3.97 -9.18
CA ILE A 156 14.50 3.06 -10.08
C ILE A 156 13.97 3.87 -11.27
N LYS A 157 14.33 3.45 -12.46
CA LYS A 157 13.86 4.03 -13.71
C LYS A 157 12.62 3.28 -14.18
N ILE A 158 11.57 4.03 -14.47
CA ILE A 158 10.33 3.51 -15.05
C ILE A 158 10.03 4.20 -16.36
N GLY A 159 9.36 3.52 -17.27
CA GLY A 159 8.85 4.11 -18.50
C GLY A 159 7.79 5.16 -18.18
N ILE A 160 7.76 6.25 -18.93
CA ILE A 160 6.72 7.28 -18.78
C ILE A 160 5.74 7.13 -19.92
N PRO A 161 4.47 6.81 -19.63
CA PRO A 161 3.45 6.68 -20.67
C PRO A 161 3.15 8.03 -21.31
N SER A 162 2.75 8.02 -22.57
CA SER A 162 2.14 9.18 -23.18
C SER A 162 0.83 9.55 -22.49
N GLU A 163 0.41 10.80 -22.63
CA GLU A 163 -0.87 11.23 -22.03
C GLU A 163 -2.06 10.44 -22.59
N GLU A 164 -2.03 10.08 -23.86
CA GLU A 164 -3.04 9.25 -24.49
C GLU A 164 -3.12 7.85 -23.88
N GLN A 165 -1.95 7.18 -23.74
CA GLN A 165 -1.88 5.87 -23.11
C GLN A 165 -2.39 5.91 -21.66
N LEU A 166 -1.99 6.94 -20.90
CA LEU A 166 -2.39 7.12 -19.52
C LEU A 166 -3.89 7.35 -19.36
N ASN A 167 -4.47 8.23 -20.18
CA ASN A 167 -5.92 8.49 -20.20
C ASN A 167 -6.69 7.22 -20.56
N LYS A 168 -6.25 6.49 -21.57
CA LYS A 168 -6.86 5.22 -21.98
C LYS A 168 -6.80 4.18 -20.87
N PHE A 169 -5.64 4.02 -20.21
CA PHE A 169 -5.49 3.13 -19.08
C PHE A 169 -6.43 3.48 -17.93
N ASN A 170 -6.46 4.76 -17.53
CA ASN A 170 -7.31 5.21 -16.43
C ASN A 170 -8.81 5.05 -16.76
N ASN A 171 -9.22 5.32 -17.98
CA ASN A 171 -10.61 5.12 -18.41
C ASN A 171 -11.06 3.67 -18.28
N PHE A 172 -10.20 2.71 -18.64
CA PHE A 172 -10.52 1.29 -18.51
C PHE A 172 -10.42 0.76 -17.08
N THR A 173 -9.50 1.28 -16.27
CA THR A 173 -9.15 0.64 -15.00
C THR A 173 -9.67 1.35 -13.74
N SER A 174 -10.04 2.62 -13.80
CA SER A 174 -10.48 3.37 -12.60
C SER A 174 -11.68 2.73 -11.90
N ALA A 175 -12.67 2.27 -12.68
CA ALA A 175 -13.82 1.56 -12.12
C ALA A 175 -13.41 0.23 -11.47
N MET A 176 -12.44 -0.48 -12.07
CA MET A 176 -11.92 -1.75 -11.52
C MET A 176 -11.17 -1.53 -10.20
N PHE A 177 -10.30 -0.50 -10.10
CA PHE A 177 -9.63 -0.13 -8.86
C PHE A 177 -10.63 0.23 -7.77
N LYS A 178 -11.68 0.99 -8.12
CA LYS A 178 -12.76 1.34 -7.18
C LYS A 178 -13.52 0.10 -6.71
N SER A 179 -13.84 -0.83 -7.61
CA SER A 179 -14.52 -2.09 -7.25
C SER A 179 -13.65 -2.93 -6.34
N VAL A 180 -12.35 -3.08 -6.62
CA VAL A 180 -11.43 -3.82 -5.74
C VAL A 180 -11.40 -3.18 -4.35
N LYS A 181 -11.30 -1.84 -4.27
CA LYS A 181 -11.32 -1.11 -2.99
C LYS A 181 -12.58 -1.40 -2.18
N ASN A 182 -13.74 -1.34 -2.83
CA ASN A 182 -15.02 -1.59 -2.18
C ASN A 182 -15.14 -3.04 -1.70
N ASN A 183 -14.77 -4.01 -2.54
CA ASN A 183 -14.84 -5.42 -2.20
C ASN A 183 -13.88 -5.79 -1.06
N GLU A 184 -12.65 -5.26 -1.05
CA GLU A 184 -11.72 -5.47 0.06
C GLU A 184 -12.27 -4.89 1.36
N PHE A 185 -12.86 -3.70 1.32
CA PHE A 185 -13.49 -3.08 2.49
C PHE A 185 -14.71 -3.88 2.99
N GLU A 186 -15.55 -4.36 2.08
CA GLU A 186 -16.71 -5.20 2.40
C GLU A 186 -16.28 -6.53 3.01
N ASN A 187 -15.26 -7.18 2.46
CA ASN A 187 -14.70 -8.42 3.00
C ASN A 187 -14.20 -8.25 4.44
N ILE A 188 -13.58 -7.11 4.75
CA ILE A 188 -13.17 -6.80 6.13
C ILE A 188 -14.38 -6.72 7.05
N LYS A 189 -15.45 -6.00 6.64
CA LYS A 189 -16.68 -5.87 7.43
C LYS A 189 -17.38 -7.21 7.63
N LEU A 190 -17.48 -8.02 6.58
CA LEU A 190 -18.08 -9.35 6.64
C LEU A 190 -17.29 -10.28 7.57
N SER A 191 -15.96 -10.21 7.53
CA SER A 191 -15.11 -10.96 8.46
C SER A 191 -15.32 -10.54 9.90
N GLN A 192 -15.39 -9.23 10.18
CA GLN A 192 -15.67 -8.71 11.52
C GLN A 192 -17.07 -9.14 12.01
N LEU A 193 -18.07 -9.09 11.13
CA LEU A 193 -19.43 -9.51 11.47
C LEU A 193 -19.47 -11.01 11.78
N ARG A 194 -18.85 -11.85 10.96
CA ARG A 194 -18.72 -13.29 11.23
C ARG A 194 -18.07 -13.54 12.59
N ASP A 195 -16.97 -12.87 12.90
CA ASP A 195 -16.21 -13.08 14.14
C ASP A 195 -17.00 -12.63 15.39
N ILE A 196 -17.93 -11.69 15.23
CA ILE A 196 -18.87 -11.28 16.29
C ILE A 196 -20.04 -12.26 16.42
N LEU A 197 -20.61 -12.73 15.32
CA LEU A 197 -21.81 -13.54 15.32
C LEU A 197 -21.53 -15.02 15.65
N LEU A 198 -20.42 -15.57 15.18
CA LEU A 198 -20.11 -16.98 15.36
C LEU A 198 -20.08 -17.42 16.84
N PRO A 199 -19.42 -16.72 17.78
CA PRO A 199 -19.47 -17.08 19.20
C PRO A 199 -20.89 -16.99 19.77
N LYS A 200 -21.69 -16.02 19.38
CA LYS A 200 -23.06 -15.82 19.86
C LYS A 200 -24.00 -16.95 19.41
N LEU A 201 -23.81 -17.41 18.16
CA LEU A 201 -24.54 -18.59 17.65
C LEU A 201 -24.13 -19.86 18.39
N MET A 202 -22.83 -20.05 18.62
CA MET A 202 -22.33 -21.25 19.31
C MET A 202 -22.75 -21.31 20.78
N ASN A 203 -22.93 -20.16 21.44
CA ASN A 203 -23.37 -20.07 22.83
C ASN A 203 -24.90 -20.05 22.99
N GLY A 204 -25.66 -20.11 21.86
CA GLY A 204 -27.14 -20.06 21.90
C GLY A 204 -27.71 -18.69 22.28
N GLU A 205 -26.90 -17.61 22.23
CA GLU A 205 -27.36 -16.24 22.45
C GLU A 205 -28.23 -15.71 21.31
N ILE A 206 -28.06 -16.28 20.09
CA ILE A 206 -28.86 -15.99 18.92
C ILE A 206 -29.64 -17.27 18.57
N ASP A 207 -30.96 -17.20 18.63
CA ASP A 207 -31.85 -18.27 18.20
C ASP A 207 -32.13 -18.12 16.71
N LEU A 208 -31.84 -19.19 15.94
CA LEU A 208 -32.02 -19.22 14.49
C LEU A 208 -33.49 -19.48 14.11
N ASP A 209 -34.30 -20.05 15.02
CA ASP A 209 -35.70 -20.40 14.73
C ASP A 209 -36.61 -19.17 14.52
N ASN A 210 -36.12 -17.98 14.89
CA ASN A 210 -36.82 -16.70 14.74
C ASN A 210 -36.27 -15.79 13.62
N ILE A 211 -35.37 -16.30 12.74
CA ILE A 211 -34.84 -15.54 11.62
C ILE A 211 -35.66 -15.87 10.38
N GLU A 212 -36.51 -14.91 9.95
CA GLU A 212 -37.11 -14.96 8.62
C GLU A 212 -36.03 -14.76 7.54
N ILE A 213 -35.86 -15.73 6.65
CA ILE A 213 -34.94 -15.69 5.50
C ILE A 213 -35.69 -15.23 4.25
#